data_a997494d46645f30ff6dc4b5f316a3dd
#
_entry.id   a997494d46645f30ff6dc4b5f316a3dd
#
_cell.length_a   1.000
_cell.length_b   1.000
_cell.length_c   1.000
_cell.angle_alpha   90.00
_cell.angle_beta   90.00
_cell.angle_gamma   90.00
#
_symmetry.space_group_name_H-M   'P 1'
#
loop_
_entity.id
_entity.type
_entity.pdbx_description
1 polymer ?
#
loop_
_entity_poly.entity_id
_entity_poly.type
_entity_poly.pdbx_seq_one_letter_code
_entity_poly.pdbx_strand_id
1 'polypeptide(L)'
;MQHSSVKAFRGCAFAAAFVIASSAFAADAGGPAPAFTLAALSGGQQTLGQYQGQVVMVNFWATWCGPCQQEMPLLDQMYKKYKPAGFTLIGVNVDKEAPAVKELLARKPVSFPVLLDPANQVSKAYHVDEMPSSVLIDRKGTIRYIHRGYKPGDENDYQDRIRQLIRE
;
A
#
# COMPACT_ATOMS: atom_id res chain seq x y z
N MET A 1 -23.76 50.82 -58.46
CA MET A 1 -22.97 50.94 -57.21
C MET A 1 -23.51 49.93 -56.25
N GLN A 2 -22.86 48.74 -56.15
CA GLN A 2 -23.29 47.65 -55.32
C GLN A 2 -22.28 47.48 -54.17
N HIS A 3 -22.72 47.66 -52.93
CA HIS A 3 -21.89 47.42 -51.78
C HIS A 3 -22.12 45.93 -51.28
N SER A 4 -21.09 45.15 -51.52
CA SER A 4 -21.05 43.78 -50.96
C SER A 4 -20.59 43.82 -49.52
N SER A 5 -21.50 43.42 -48.55
CA SER A 5 -21.20 43.23 -47.15
C SER A 5 -20.64 41.82 -46.93
N VAL A 6 -19.40 41.71 -46.51
CA VAL A 6 -18.78 40.46 -46.12
C VAL A 6 -19.08 40.22 -44.62
N LYS A 7 -19.89 39.19 -44.31
CA LYS A 7 -20.16 38.75 -42.94
C LYS A 7 -19.01 37.84 -42.48
N ALA A 8 -18.25 38.28 -41.48
CA ALA A 8 -17.23 37.49 -40.82
C ALA A 8 -17.90 36.45 -39.86
N PHE A 9 -17.70 35.16 -40.16
CA PHE A 9 -18.08 34.05 -39.29
C PHE A 9 -17.01 33.90 -38.20
N ARG A 10 -17.32 34.29 -36.97
CA ARG A 10 -16.49 33.99 -35.78
C ARG A 10 -16.80 32.56 -35.33
N GLY A 11 -15.94 31.61 -35.70
CA GLY A 11 -15.98 30.25 -35.18
C GLY A 11 -15.56 30.20 -33.69
N CYS A 12 -16.47 29.88 -32.79
CA CYS A 12 -16.18 29.54 -31.42
C CYS A 12 -15.61 28.12 -31.39
N ALA A 13 -14.32 27.99 -31.15
CA ALA A 13 -13.71 26.70 -30.86
C ALA A 13 -14.02 26.32 -29.39
N PHE A 14 -14.93 25.37 -29.19
CA PHE A 14 -15.14 24.74 -27.89
C PHE A 14 -14.01 23.76 -27.64
N ALA A 15 -13.07 24.12 -26.76
CA ALA A 15 -12.09 23.19 -26.23
C ALA A 15 -12.81 22.31 -25.20
N ALA A 16 -13.10 21.05 -25.56
CA ALA A 16 -13.59 20.04 -24.63
C ALA A 16 -12.43 19.62 -23.71
N ALA A 17 -12.45 20.10 -22.48
CA ALA A 17 -11.56 19.64 -21.43
C ALA A 17 -11.99 18.21 -21.04
N PHE A 18 -11.16 17.22 -21.43
CA PHE A 18 -11.32 15.82 -21.00
C PHE A 18 -10.89 15.70 -19.54
N VAL A 19 -11.84 15.74 -18.62
CA VAL A 19 -11.59 15.44 -17.20
C VAL A 19 -11.42 13.93 -17.08
N ILE A 20 -10.17 13.47 -16.95
CA ILE A 20 -9.88 12.08 -16.60
C ILE A 20 -10.25 11.92 -15.11
N ALA A 21 -11.43 11.39 -14.84
CA ALA A 21 -11.83 10.98 -13.50
C ALA A 21 -10.96 9.77 -13.12
N SER A 22 -9.97 9.99 -12.24
CA SER A 22 -9.25 8.92 -11.57
C SER A 22 -10.21 8.20 -10.65
N SER A 23 -10.74 7.06 -11.06
CA SER A 23 -11.53 6.17 -10.21
C SER A 23 -10.59 5.64 -9.12
N ALA A 24 -10.78 6.10 -7.89
CA ALA A 24 -10.16 5.48 -6.73
C ALA A 24 -10.79 4.10 -6.54
N PHE A 25 -10.11 3.05 -6.99
CA PHE A 25 -10.51 1.68 -6.68
C PHE A 25 -10.20 1.40 -5.21
N ALA A 26 -11.23 0.96 -4.49
CA ALA A 26 -11.10 0.47 -3.14
C ALA A 26 -10.41 -0.89 -3.10
N ALA A 27 -9.67 -1.19 -2.03
CA ALA A 27 -8.97 -2.44 -1.85
C ALA A 27 -9.93 -3.56 -1.44
N ASP A 28 -10.31 -4.41 -2.39
CA ASP A 28 -11.11 -5.60 -2.15
C ASP A 28 -10.34 -6.86 -2.55
N ALA A 29 -10.61 -7.98 -1.87
CA ALA A 29 -10.03 -9.26 -2.24
C ALA A 29 -10.47 -9.65 -3.67
N GLY A 30 -9.50 -9.99 -4.52
CA GLY A 30 -9.70 -10.26 -5.94
C GLY A 30 -9.56 -9.03 -6.85
N GLY A 31 -9.51 -7.82 -6.29
CA GLY A 31 -9.26 -6.58 -7.01
C GLY A 31 -7.77 -6.20 -7.10
N PRO A 32 -7.43 -5.20 -7.94
CA PRO A 32 -6.07 -4.67 -8.01
C PRO A 32 -5.73 -3.93 -6.70
N ALA A 33 -4.48 -4.09 -6.24
CA ALA A 33 -3.99 -3.36 -5.09
C ALA A 33 -3.88 -1.86 -5.41
N PRO A 34 -4.45 -0.95 -4.58
CA PRO A 34 -4.27 0.47 -4.74
C PRO A 34 -2.79 0.85 -4.77
N ALA A 35 -2.39 1.58 -5.82
CA ALA A 35 -1.02 2.08 -5.94
C ALA A 35 -0.76 3.14 -4.88
N PHE A 36 0.46 3.15 -4.35
CA PHE A 36 0.89 4.20 -3.42
C PHE A 36 2.37 4.54 -3.60
N THR A 37 2.72 5.74 -3.15
CA THR A 37 4.09 6.20 -2.96
C THR A 37 4.16 6.85 -1.58
N LEU A 38 5.03 6.33 -0.71
CA LEU A 38 5.20 6.81 0.65
C LEU A 38 6.68 7.07 0.97
N ALA A 39 6.92 7.97 1.91
CA ALA A 39 8.25 8.20 2.45
C ALA A 39 8.70 6.97 3.25
N ALA A 40 9.93 6.50 2.97
CA ALA A 40 10.55 5.45 3.76
C ALA A 40 11.19 6.04 5.03
N LEU A 41 11.06 5.34 6.15
CA LEU A 41 11.67 5.74 7.42
C LEU A 41 13.21 5.82 7.31
N SER A 42 13.81 5.00 6.44
CA SER A 42 15.25 5.00 6.11
C SER A 42 15.68 6.15 5.19
N GLY A 43 14.73 6.94 4.70
CA GLY A 43 14.92 8.01 3.72
C GLY A 43 14.50 7.64 2.29
N GLY A 44 14.20 8.66 1.49
CA GLY A 44 13.66 8.49 0.14
C GLY A 44 12.18 8.14 0.09
N GLN A 45 11.73 7.73 -1.07
CA GLN A 45 10.35 7.29 -1.30
C GLN A 45 10.33 5.87 -1.87
N GLN A 46 9.28 5.12 -1.57
CA GLN A 46 9.04 3.80 -2.14
C GLN A 46 7.61 3.72 -2.67
N THR A 47 7.47 3.04 -3.81
CA THR A 47 6.18 2.79 -4.46
C THR A 47 5.85 1.30 -4.44
N LEU A 48 4.57 0.94 -4.36
CA LEU A 48 4.16 -0.46 -4.47
C LEU A 48 4.64 -1.09 -5.80
N GLY A 49 4.65 -0.30 -6.90
CA GLY A 49 5.07 -0.77 -8.22
C GLY A 49 6.52 -1.27 -8.30
N GLN A 50 7.42 -0.86 -7.40
CA GLN A 50 8.81 -1.35 -7.33
C GLN A 50 8.90 -2.84 -6.98
N TYR A 51 7.84 -3.41 -6.42
CA TYR A 51 7.76 -4.81 -6.00
C TYR A 51 6.96 -5.69 -6.96
N GLN A 52 6.63 -5.17 -8.14
CA GLN A 52 5.93 -5.97 -9.17
C GLN A 52 6.70 -7.25 -9.50
N GLY A 53 6.00 -8.37 -9.65
CA GLY A 53 6.61 -9.68 -9.83
C GLY A 53 6.97 -10.42 -8.54
N GLN A 54 6.86 -9.76 -7.38
CA GLN A 54 6.98 -10.38 -6.07
C GLN A 54 5.62 -10.62 -5.42
N VAL A 55 5.56 -11.56 -4.49
CA VAL A 55 4.46 -11.64 -3.53
C VAL A 55 4.70 -10.57 -2.46
N VAL A 56 3.73 -9.68 -2.26
CA VAL A 56 3.87 -8.55 -1.34
C VAL A 56 2.88 -8.68 -0.19
N MET A 57 3.38 -8.51 1.03
CA MET A 57 2.54 -8.29 2.21
C MET A 57 2.64 -6.82 2.62
N VAL A 58 1.52 -6.12 2.64
CA VAL A 58 1.42 -4.78 3.21
C VAL A 58 0.78 -4.91 4.58
N ASN A 59 1.52 -4.59 5.64
CA ASN A 59 1.05 -4.63 7.02
C ASN A 59 0.90 -3.19 7.54
N PHE A 60 -0.32 -2.82 7.93
CA PHE A 60 -0.63 -1.52 8.52
C PHE A 60 -0.54 -1.61 10.04
N TRP A 61 0.20 -0.69 10.66
CA TRP A 61 0.51 -0.74 12.08
C TRP A 61 0.74 0.66 12.68
N ALA A 62 0.73 0.74 14.02
CA ALA A 62 1.04 1.96 14.76
C ALA A 62 1.84 1.66 16.02
N THR A 63 2.56 2.66 16.54
CA THR A 63 3.36 2.51 17.77
C THR A 63 2.52 2.28 19.03
N TRP A 64 1.30 2.79 19.07
CA TRP A 64 0.34 2.62 20.16
C TRP A 64 -0.47 1.33 20.09
N CYS A 65 -0.30 0.55 19.03
CA CYS A 65 -1.03 -0.70 18.81
C CYS A 65 -0.30 -1.88 19.47
N GLY A 66 -0.82 -2.38 20.56
CA GLY A 66 -0.24 -3.52 21.29
C GLY A 66 -0.14 -4.82 20.47
N PRO A 67 -1.24 -5.28 19.81
CA PRO A 67 -1.20 -6.46 18.94
C PRO A 67 -0.21 -6.32 17.77
N CYS A 68 -0.07 -5.11 17.17
CA CYS A 68 0.93 -4.86 16.14
C CYS A 68 2.35 -5.14 16.64
N GLN A 69 2.68 -4.68 17.86
CA GLN A 69 3.99 -4.90 18.44
C GLN A 69 4.28 -6.37 18.79
N GLN A 70 3.23 -7.18 19.03
CA GLN A 70 3.35 -8.63 19.23
C GLN A 70 3.59 -9.35 17.91
N GLU A 71 2.93 -8.93 16.83
CA GLU A 71 3.03 -9.51 15.51
C GLU A 71 4.39 -9.22 14.83
N MET A 72 4.94 -8.00 14.99
CA MET A 72 6.13 -7.52 14.28
C MET A 72 7.34 -8.48 14.27
N PRO A 73 7.75 -9.11 15.38
CA PRO A 73 8.88 -10.05 15.37
C PRO A 73 8.62 -11.28 14.49
N LEU A 74 7.37 -11.74 14.42
CA LEU A 74 6.97 -12.90 13.62
C LEU A 74 6.93 -12.53 12.14
N LEU A 75 6.44 -11.32 11.82
CA LEU A 75 6.50 -10.75 10.47
C LEU A 75 7.95 -10.60 9.97
N ASP A 76 8.86 -10.17 10.84
CA ASP A 76 10.28 -10.04 10.49
C ASP A 76 10.94 -11.41 10.20
N GLN A 77 10.59 -12.43 10.97
CA GLN A 77 11.03 -13.80 10.70
C GLN A 77 10.49 -14.31 9.35
N MET A 78 9.22 -14.07 9.05
CA MET A 78 8.63 -14.44 7.76
C MET A 78 9.28 -13.69 6.59
N TYR A 79 9.52 -12.40 6.74
CA TYR A 79 10.24 -11.61 5.74
C TYR A 79 11.61 -12.19 5.43
N LYS A 80 12.43 -12.44 6.46
CA LYS A 80 13.76 -13.06 6.29
C LYS A 80 13.70 -14.41 5.63
N LYS A 81 12.74 -15.25 6.02
CA LYS A 81 12.56 -16.62 5.52
C LYS A 81 12.17 -16.67 4.05
N TYR A 82 11.22 -15.83 3.64
CA TYR A 82 10.62 -15.91 2.30
C TYR A 82 11.16 -14.90 1.30
N LYS A 83 11.90 -13.89 1.73
CA LYS A 83 12.54 -12.90 0.84
C LYS A 83 13.34 -13.54 -0.31
N PRO A 84 14.18 -14.57 -0.10
CA PRO A 84 14.92 -15.22 -1.19
C PRO A 84 14.01 -15.89 -2.23
N ALA A 85 12.76 -16.21 -1.88
CA ALA A 85 11.77 -16.84 -2.76
C ALA A 85 10.88 -15.83 -3.52
N GLY A 86 11.20 -14.53 -3.47
CA GLY A 86 10.45 -13.49 -4.16
C GLY A 86 9.25 -12.97 -3.35
N PHE A 87 9.35 -12.97 -2.03
CA PHE A 87 8.40 -12.33 -1.12
C PHE A 87 8.98 -11.03 -0.57
N THR A 88 8.14 -10.02 -0.43
CA THR A 88 8.48 -8.82 0.33
C THR A 88 7.39 -8.49 1.35
N LEU A 89 7.80 -7.83 2.44
CA LEU A 89 6.90 -7.29 3.45
C LEU A 89 7.17 -5.79 3.55
N ILE A 90 6.11 -4.99 3.59
CA ILE A 90 6.15 -3.53 3.75
C ILE A 90 5.32 -3.19 4.97
N GLY A 91 5.95 -2.64 6.00
CA GLY A 91 5.24 -2.10 7.16
C GLY A 91 4.82 -0.65 6.89
N VAL A 92 3.52 -0.40 6.74
CA VAL A 92 2.98 0.95 6.61
C VAL A 92 2.54 1.45 7.99
N ASN A 93 3.28 2.42 8.50
CA ASN A 93 3.01 3.02 9.80
C ASN A 93 2.08 4.22 9.66
N VAL A 94 1.06 4.31 10.51
CA VAL A 94 0.02 5.35 10.48
C VAL A 94 0.15 6.38 11.61
N ASP A 95 1.24 6.37 12.37
CA ASP A 95 1.48 7.42 13.36
C ASP A 95 1.68 8.77 12.67
N LYS A 96 1.21 9.83 13.33
CA LYS A 96 1.39 11.20 12.83
C LYS A 96 2.84 11.65 12.87
N GLU A 97 3.61 11.13 13.83
CA GLU A 97 4.94 11.61 14.17
C GLU A 97 6.01 10.52 14.01
N ALA A 98 6.92 10.71 13.06
CA ALA A 98 8.02 9.79 12.79
C ALA A 98 8.99 9.52 13.96
N PRO A 99 9.26 10.47 14.89
CA PRO A 99 10.14 10.20 16.04
C PRO A 99 9.70 9.02 16.90
N ALA A 100 8.39 8.88 17.18
CA ALA A 100 7.86 7.75 17.96
C ALA A 100 8.13 6.41 17.27
N VAL A 101 7.99 6.37 15.93
CA VAL A 101 8.29 5.19 15.11
C VAL A 101 9.77 4.81 15.20
N LYS A 102 10.67 5.80 15.07
CA LYS A 102 12.12 5.59 15.18
C LYS A 102 12.52 5.06 16.56
N GLU A 103 11.94 5.63 17.62
CA GLU A 103 12.22 5.22 18.99
C GLU A 103 11.77 3.78 19.25
N LEU A 104 10.56 3.39 18.78
CA LEU A 104 10.10 2.02 18.92
C LEU A 104 11.00 1.03 18.17
N LEU A 105 11.35 1.34 16.91
CA LEU A 105 12.17 0.46 16.08
C LEU A 105 13.65 0.40 16.51
N ALA A 106 14.14 1.38 17.26
CA ALA A 106 15.44 1.30 17.93
C ALA A 106 15.45 0.21 19.02
N ARG A 107 14.31 0.00 19.69
CA ARG A 107 14.14 -1.04 20.72
C ARG A 107 13.69 -2.39 20.15
N LYS A 108 12.91 -2.36 19.09
CA LYS A 108 12.34 -3.54 18.40
C LYS A 108 12.63 -3.46 16.90
N PRO A 109 13.88 -3.73 16.48
CA PRO A 109 14.27 -3.59 15.08
C PRO A 109 13.57 -4.62 14.18
N VAL A 110 13.26 -4.18 12.96
CA VAL A 110 12.77 -5.02 11.88
C VAL A 110 13.65 -4.89 10.65
N SER A 111 13.69 -5.92 9.79
CA SER A 111 14.51 -5.96 8.57
C SER A 111 13.73 -5.55 7.32
N PHE A 112 12.40 -5.54 7.37
CA PHE A 112 11.56 -5.15 6.25
C PHE A 112 11.44 -3.62 6.15
N PRO A 113 11.16 -3.08 4.95
CA PRO A 113 10.91 -1.65 4.75
C PRO A 113 9.76 -1.13 5.60
N VAL A 114 9.97 0.01 6.24
CA VAL A 114 8.92 0.75 6.97
C VAL A 114 8.65 2.06 6.25
N LEU A 115 7.39 2.27 5.87
CA LEU A 115 6.91 3.46 5.18
C LEU A 115 5.95 4.22 6.10
N LEU A 116 5.86 5.54 5.89
CA LEU A 116 5.08 6.44 6.73
C LEU A 116 3.84 6.94 5.98
N ASP A 117 2.65 6.74 6.57
CA ASP A 117 1.34 7.22 6.09
C ASP A 117 0.67 8.16 7.13
N PRO A 118 1.31 9.30 7.51
CA PRO A 118 0.82 10.16 8.59
C PRO A 118 -0.54 10.83 8.27
N ALA A 119 -0.90 10.91 7.00
CA ALA A 119 -2.18 11.44 6.54
C ALA A 119 -3.27 10.37 6.42
N ASN A 120 -2.94 9.10 6.68
CA ASN A 120 -3.84 7.96 6.54
C ASN A 120 -4.48 7.85 5.14
N GLN A 121 -3.77 8.25 4.09
CA GLN A 121 -4.30 8.20 2.71
C GLN A 121 -4.26 6.78 2.17
N VAL A 122 -3.16 6.07 2.37
CA VAL A 122 -2.99 4.69 1.92
C VAL A 122 -3.82 3.75 2.78
N SER A 123 -3.79 3.89 4.10
CA SER A 123 -4.62 3.06 4.99
C SER A 123 -6.12 3.20 4.68
N LYS A 124 -6.61 4.39 4.34
CA LYS A 124 -8.00 4.60 3.87
C LYS A 124 -8.27 3.92 2.52
N ALA A 125 -7.35 4.03 1.55
CA ALA A 125 -7.49 3.38 0.25
C ALA A 125 -7.54 1.85 0.35
N TYR A 126 -6.90 1.29 1.40
CA TYR A 126 -6.91 -0.15 1.71
C TYR A 126 -8.03 -0.54 2.70
N HIS A 127 -8.95 0.36 3.03
CA HIS A 127 -10.06 0.13 3.97
C HIS A 127 -9.59 -0.45 5.31
N VAL A 128 -8.51 0.11 5.86
CA VAL A 128 -8.00 -0.27 7.17
C VAL A 128 -8.90 0.32 8.25
N ASP A 129 -9.72 -0.51 8.85
CA ASP A 129 -10.67 -0.19 9.91
C ASP A 129 -10.28 -0.82 11.26
N GLU A 130 -9.31 -1.74 11.24
CA GLU A 130 -8.77 -2.42 12.41
C GLU A 130 -7.23 -2.52 12.34
N MET A 131 -6.55 -2.50 13.49
CA MET A 131 -5.09 -2.60 13.58
C MET A 131 -4.65 -3.81 14.43
N PRO A 132 -3.63 -4.57 13.94
CA PRO A 132 -3.00 -4.47 12.61
C PRO A 132 -3.94 -4.89 11.49
N SER A 133 -3.65 -4.51 10.26
CA SER A 133 -4.27 -5.10 9.07
C SER A 133 -3.18 -5.52 8.09
N SER A 134 -3.31 -6.74 7.58
CA SER A 134 -2.35 -7.32 6.64
C SER A 134 -3.03 -7.66 5.32
N VAL A 135 -2.43 -7.22 4.20
CA VAL A 135 -2.93 -7.44 2.85
C VAL A 135 -1.88 -8.20 2.05
N LEU A 136 -2.22 -9.39 1.54
CA LEU A 136 -1.36 -10.17 0.65
C LEU A 136 -1.73 -9.91 -0.81
N ILE A 137 -0.73 -9.57 -1.59
CA ILE A 137 -0.82 -9.20 -3.00
C ILE A 137 0.04 -10.19 -3.79
N ASP A 138 -0.51 -10.72 -4.88
CA ASP A 138 0.23 -11.64 -5.75
C ASP A 138 1.19 -10.90 -6.71
N ARG A 139 1.95 -11.69 -7.47
CA ARG A 139 2.96 -11.19 -8.44
C ARG A 139 2.37 -10.30 -9.54
N LYS A 140 1.04 -10.37 -9.77
CA LYS A 140 0.31 -9.56 -10.76
C LYS A 140 -0.25 -8.27 -10.18
N GLY A 141 -0.10 -8.07 -8.86
CA GLY A 141 -0.64 -6.90 -8.16
C GLY A 141 -2.09 -7.05 -7.73
N THR A 142 -2.62 -8.27 -7.68
CA THR A 142 -3.99 -8.56 -7.23
C THR A 142 -4.00 -8.88 -5.75
N ILE A 143 -4.94 -8.30 -5.00
CA ILE A 143 -5.17 -8.62 -3.59
C ILE A 143 -5.75 -10.02 -3.49
N ARG A 144 -5.06 -10.90 -2.79
CA ARG A 144 -5.45 -12.31 -2.63
C ARG A 144 -6.00 -12.59 -1.22
N TYR A 145 -5.62 -11.79 -0.24
CA TYR A 145 -6.01 -12.00 1.14
C TYR A 145 -5.93 -10.70 1.94
N ILE A 146 -6.92 -10.48 2.81
CA ILE A 146 -6.96 -9.36 3.77
C ILE A 146 -7.24 -9.97 5.14
N HIS A 147 -6.40 -9.65 6.11
CA HIS A 147 -6.56 -10.04 7.51
C HIS A 147 -6.63 -8.79 8.39
N ARG A 148 -7.60 -8.76 9.29
CA ARG A 148 -7.83 -7.65 10.21
C ARG A 148 -7.66 -8.11 11.65
N GLY A 149 -6.99 -7.31 12.45
CA GLY A 149 -6.57 -7.68 13.80
C GLY A 149 -5.40 -8.64 13.80
N TYR A 150 -4.96 -9.03 14.99
CA TYR A 150 -3.97 -10.09 15.21
C TYR A 150 -4.22 -10.77 16.54
N LYS A 151 -4.16 -12.07 16.54
CA LYS A 151 -4.07 -12.95 17.72
C LYS A 151 -2.99 -14.01 17.50
N PRO A 152 -2.34 -14.50 18.57
CA PRO A 152 -1.35 -15.57 18.45
C PRO A 152 -1.90 -16.77 17.69
N GLY A 153 -1.17 -17.22 16.68
CA GLY A 153 -1.56 -18.30 15.76
C GLY A 153 -1.90 -17.84 14.34
N ASP A 154 -2.32 -16.57 14.15
CA ASP A 154 -2.65 -16.03 12.82
C ASP A 154 -1.44 -16.02 11.87
N GLU A 155 -0.21 -15.96 12.41
CA GLU A 155 1.02 -16.06 11.63
C GLU A 155 1.17 -17.38 10.86
N ASN A 156 0.50 -18.44 11.29
CA ASN A 156 0.51 -19.72 10.58
C ASN A 156 -0.29 -19.62 9.28
N ASP A 157 -1.47 -18.97 9.32
CA ASP A 157 -2.27 -18.72 8.11
C ASP A 157 -1.52 -17.80 7.13
N TYR A 158 -0.84 -16.76 7.64
CA TYR A 158 0.02 -15.93 6.78
C TYR A 158 1.08 -16.75 6.05
N GLN A 159 1.79 -17.62 6.78
CA GLN A 159 2.83 -18.46 6.18
C GLN A 159 2.26 -19.41 5.11
N ASP A 160 1.07 -19.98 5.34
CA ASP A 160 0.42 -20.87 4.39
C ASP A 160 0.04 -20.11 3.10
N ARG A 161 -0.56 -18.92 3.25
CA ARG A 161 -0.91 -18.02 2.13
C ARG A 161 0.32 -17.56 1.35
N ILE A 162 1.38 -17.14 2.04
CA ILE A 162 2.64 -16.74 1.42
C ILE A 162 3.23 -17.91 0.62
N ARG A 163 3.29 -19.13 1.19
CA ARG A 163 3.79 -20.31 0.49
C ARG A 163 2.96 -20.67 -0.73
N GLN A 164 1.64 -20.54 -0.65
CA GLN A 164 0.76 -20.75 -1.79
C GLN A 164 1.09 -19.77 -2.93
N LEU A 165 1.11 -18.45 -2.64
CA LEU A 165 1.33 -17.41 -3.65
C LEU A 165 2.74 -17.45 -4.26
N ILE A 166 3.75 -17.87 -3.50
CA ILE A 166 5.12 -18.05 -4.02
C ILE A 166 5.21 -19.15 -5.07
N ARG A 167 4.36 -20.18 -4.97
CA ARG A 167 4.34 -21.33 -5.92
C ARG A 167 3.55 -21.05 -7.21
N GLU A 168 2.70 -20.01 -7.21
CA GLU A 168 1.96 -19.55 -8.39
C GLU A 168 2.87 -18.73 -9.34
#